data_96dad3ae3c9b72650fb8bd7677648331
#
_entry.id   96dad3ae3c9b72650fb8bd7677648331
#
_cell.length_a   1.000
_cell.length_b   1.000
_cell.length_c   1.000
_cell.angle_alpha   90.00
_cell.angle_beta   90.00
_cell.angle_gamma   90.00
#
_symmetry.space_group_name_H-M   'P 1'
#
loop_
_entity.id
_entity.type
_entity.pdbx_description
1 polymer ?
#
loop_
_entity_poly.entity_id
_entity_poly.type
_entity_poly.pdbx_seq_one_letter_code
_entity_poly.pdbx_strand_id
1 'polypeptide(L)'
;MLFRSDKISIVPPTPGGVSIGVPIDVPFTDISKILEAQLAGRTFPEDGSGSVDVTVKHATVAASGDRLLISLVVHAKEKKSLFGFGGEATVHIWGKPVLDQAQQTLRLTDIQLAVESEAAFGVLGAAARAVVPHLQRALMEKATIDLKPFATNAQKKIAAAIAEFQKNEDGVRVAAEITSLRLADIAFDSKTLRVIAAADGTINVYITQLRGF
;
A
#
# COMPACT_ATOMS: atom_id res chain seq x y z
N MET A 1 -9.31 46.76 44.49
CA MET A 1 -8.46 45.71 43.87
C MET A 1 -8.10 46.21 42.49
N LEU A 2 -6.86 46.68 42.28
CA LEU A 2 -6.41 47.23 41.01
C LEU A 2 -5.96 46.07 40.14
N PHE A 3 -6.66 45.82 39.07
CA PHE A 3 -6.18 44.89 38.02
C PHE A 3 -5.00 45.56 37.33
N ARG A 4 -3.82 45.00 37.52
CA ARG A 4 -2.62 45.36 36.79
C ARG A 4 -2.75 44.76 35.39
N SER A 5 -3.06 45.60 34.42
CA SER A 5 -3.02 45.19 33.02
C SER A 5 -1.54 45.06 32.62
N ASP A 6 -1.09 43.84 32.49
CA ASP A 6 0.22 43.57 31.92
C ASP A 6 0.23 44.07 30.45
N LYS A 7 1.33 44.71 30.07
CA LYS A 7 1.49 45.22 28.70
C LYS A 7 1.41 44.05 27.74
N ILE A 8 0.44 44.08 26.84
CA ILE A 8 0.37 43.16 25.71
C ILE A 8 1.63 43.39 24.88
N SER A 9 2.53 42.43 24.85
CA SER A 9 3.69 42.44 23.96
C SER A 9 3.34 41.80 22.64
N ILE A 10 3.67 42.46 21.54
CA ILE A 10 3.57 41.85 20.21
C ILE A 10 4.72 40.87 20.10
N VAL A 11 4.39 39.59 20.15
CA VAL A 11 5.35 38.52 19.89
C VAL A 11 5.44 38.32 18.38
N PRO A 12 6.64 38.14 17.79
CA PRO A 12 6.75 37.83 16.38
C PRO A 12 5.93 36.56 16.06
N PRO A 13 5.22 36.55 14.93
CA PRO A 13 4.44 35.36 14.55
C PRO A 13 5.36 34.16 14.42
N THR A 14 5.17 33.16 15.27
CA THR A 14 5.87 31.89 15.18
C THR A 14 4.94 30.90 14.46
N PRO A 15 5.31 30.37 13.29
CA PRO A 15 4.50 29.41 12.60
C PRO A 15 4.26 28.20 13.51
N GLY A 16 3.01 27.86 13.72
CA GLY A 16 2.63 26.64 14.42
C GLY A 16 2.95 25.43 13.55
N GLY A 17 3.83 24.55 14.01
CA GLY A 17 4.03 23.24 13.36
C GLY A 17 2.79 22.36 13.58
N VAL A 18 2.33 21.69 12.52
CA VAL A 18 1.24 20.73 12.58
C VAL A 18 1.66 19.42 11.95
N SER A 19 1.29 18.30 12.59
CA SER A 19 1.43 16.96 12.04
C SER A 19 0.09 16.26 12.10
N ILE A 20 -0.41 15.80 10.98
CA ILE A 20 -1.73 15.17 10.84
C ILE A 20 -1.56 13.78 10.26
N GLY A 21 -2.11 12.77 10.95
CA GLY A 21 -2.24 11.42 10.41
C GLY A 21 -3.57 11.27 9.66
N VAL A 22 -3.52 10.94 8.39
CA VAL A 22 -4.71 10.72 7.55
C VAL A 22 -4.80 9.25 7.18
N PRO A 23 -5.82 8.52 7.65
CA PRO A 23 -6.03 7.14 7.23
C PRO A 23 -6.61 7.09 5.81
N ILE A 24 -6.07 6.18 5.00
CA ILE A 24 -6.52 5.90 3.64
C ILE A 24 -6.87 4.43 3.59
N ASP A 25 -8.16 4.13 3.46
CA ASP A 25 -8.63 2.76 3.32
C ASP A 25 -8.63 2.35 1.85
N VAL A 26 -7.93 1.25 1.55
CA VAL A 26 -7.83 0.66 0.23
C VAL A 26 -8.46 -0.73 0.28
N PRO A 27 -9.59 -0.95 -0.40
CA PRO A 27 -10.21 -2.27 -0.46
C PRO A 27 -9.27 -3.32 -1.06
N PHE A 28 -9.25 -4.53 -0.50
CA PHE A 28 -8.45 -5.62 -1.08
C PHE A 28 -8.84 -5.97 -2.51
N THR A 29 -10.08 -5.70 -2.91
CA THR A 29 -10.51 -5.84 -4.30
C THR A 29 -9.75 -4.92 -5.25
N ASP A 30 -9.40 -3.72 -4.83
CA ASP A 30 -8.66 -2.77 -5.68
C ASP A 30 -7.17 -3.11 -5.69
N ILE A 31 -6.62 -3.58 -4.55
CA ILE A 31 -5.25 -4.12 -4.51
C ILE A 31 -5.14 -5.35 -5.41
N SER A 32 -6.14 -6.25 -5.39
CA SER A 32 -6.20 -7.44 -6.25
C SER A 32 -6.18 -7.06 -7.73
N LYS A 33 -6.94 -6.04 -8.15
CA LYS A 33 -6.92 -5.55 -9.55
C LYS A 33 -5.54 -5.05 -9.98
N ILE A 34 -4.84 -4.34 -9.09
CA ILE A 34 -3.49 -3.83 -9.36
C ILE A 34 -2.52 -5.00 -9.48
N LEU A 35 -2.57 -5.96 -8.55
CA LEU A 35 -1.71 -7.14 -8.57
C LEU A 35 -1.99 -8.01 -9.80
N GLU A 36 -3.25 -8.21 -10.14
CA GLU A 36 -3.66 -8.90 -11.35
C GLU A 36 -3.08 -8.24 -12.61
N ALA A 37 -3.23 -6.92 -12.75
CA ALA A 37 -2.68 -6.18 -13.87
C ALA A 37 -1.14 -6.29 -13.98
N GLN A 38 -0.45 -6.48 -12.87
CA GLN A 38 1.01 -6.62 -12.83
C GLN A 38 1.47 -8.05 -13.14
N LEU A 39 0.70 -9.06 -12.76
CA LEU A 39 1.14 -10.46 -12.78
C LEU A 39 0.46 -11.30 -13.87
N ALA A 40 -0.78 -11.01 -14.25
CA ALA A 40 -1.51 -11.80 -15.22
C ALA A 40 -0.77 -11.88 -16.56
N GLY A 41 -0.65 -13.11 -17.08
CA GLY A 41 0.08 -13.41 -18.31
C GLY A 41 1.60 -13.51 -18.16
N ARG A 42 2.18 -13.15 -17.02
CA ARG A 42 3.62 -13.31 -16.78
C ARG A 42 3.97 -14.78 -16.58
N THR A 43 5.09 -15.17 -17.15
CA THR A 43 5.61 -16.53 -17.06
C THR A 43 6.90 -16.54 -16.23
N PHE A 44 7.00 -17.50 -15.33
CA PHE A 44 8.14 -17.69 -14.44
C PHE A 44 8.78 -19.08 -14.65
N PRO A 45 10.11 -19.18 -14.50
CA PRO A 45 11.07 -18.10 -14.30
C PRO A 45 11.19 -17.19 -15.53
N GLU A 46 11.33 -15.87 -15.33
CA GLU A 46 11.38 -14.88 -16.41
C GLU A 46 12.58 -15.06 -17.35
N ASP A 47 13.68 -15.61 -16.84
CA ASP A 47 14.90 -15.92 -17.60
C ASP A 47 14.76 -17.19 -18.44
N GLY A 48 13.61 -17.83 -18.42
CA GLY A 48 13.38 -19.09 -19.10
C GLY A 48 14.16 -20.28 -18.52
N SER A 49 14.78 -20.16 -17.36
CA SER A 49 15.50 -21.25 -16.70
C SER A 49 14.53 -22.34 -16.19
N GLY A 50 15.07 -23.53 -15.90
CA GLY A 50 14.27 -24.66 -15.39
C GLY A 50 13.53 -25.44 -16.47
N SER A 51 12.86 -26.50 -16.04
CA SER A 51 12.15 -27.47 -16.90
C SER A 51 10.65 -27.17 -17.04
N VAL A 52 10.13 -26.21 -16.28
CA VAL A 52 8.70 -25.87 -16.21
C VAL A 52 8.51 -24.37 -16.37
N ASP A 53 7.56 -23.98 -17.20
CA ASP A 53 7.06 -22.61 -17.29
C ASP A 53 5.77 -22.50 -16.47
N VAL A 54 5.68 -21.46 -15.64
CA VAL A 54 4.49 -21.16 -14.83
C VAL A 54 3.93 -19.80 -15.22
N THR A 55 2.77 -19.80 -15.83
CA THR A 55 2.08 -18.59 -16.24
C THR A 55 0.99 -18.23 -15.24
N VAL A 56 1.01 -17.03 -14.71
CA VAL A 56 -0.04 -16.52 -13.82
C VAL A 56 -1.29 -16.20 -14.64
N LYS A 57 -2.43 -16.73 -14.19
CA LYS A 57 -3.75 -16.51 -14.79
C LYS A 57 -4.54 -15.47 -14.02
N HIS A 58 -4.60 -15.61 -12.69
CA HIS A 58 -5.32 -14.73 -11.80
C HIS A 58 -4.50 -14.49 -10.53
N ALA A 59 -4.69 -13.30 -9.94
CA ALA A 59 -4.06 -12.91 -8.69
C ALA A 59 -5.07 -12.19 -7.80
N THR A 60 -5.18 -12.62 -6.54
CA THR A 60 -6.03 -11.98 -5.54
C THR A 60 -5.28 -11.74 -4.24
N VAL A 61 -5.73 -10.75 -3.47
CA VAL A 61 -5.20 -10.43 -2.14
C VAL A 61 -6.34 -10.41 -1.14
N ALA A 62 -6.10 -10.98 0.02
CA ALA A 62 -7.04 -10.98 1.15
C ALA A 62 -6.29 -10.90 2.48
N ALA A 63 -7.01 -10.59 3.55
CA ALA A 63 -6.48 -10.73 4.90
C ALA A 63 -6.57 -12.20 5.37
N SER A 64 -5.56 -12.64 6.11
CA SER A 64 -5.51 -13.97 6.74
C SER A 64 -4.87 -13.85 8.12
N GLY A 65 -5.68 -13.57 9.14
CA GLY A 65 -5.21 -13.26 10.48
C GLY A 65 -4.36 -11.97 10.52
N ASP A 66 -3.13 -12.07 10.97
CA ASP A 66 -2.13 -11.00 11.02
C ASP A 66 -1.27 -10.91 9.74
N ARG A 67 -1.64 -11.65 8.69
CA ARG A 67 -0.92 -11.75 7.41
C ARG A 67 -1.81 -11.36 6.25
N LEU A 68 -1.20 -11.02 5.14
CA LEU A 68 -1.87 -11.00 3.85
C LEU A 68 -1.74 -12.37 3.18
N LEU A 69 -2.80 -12.78 2.52
CA LEU A 69 -2.84 -13.95 1.64
C LEU A 69 -2.91 -13.46 0.20
N ILE A 70 -1.90 -13.80 -0.59
CA ILE A 70 -1.94 -13.68 -2.05
C ILE A 70 -2.23 -15.06 -2.62
N SER A 71 -3.29 -15.17 -3.42
CA SER A 71 -3.62 -16.40 -4.14
C SER A 71 -3.40 -16.18 -5.63
N LEU A 72 -2.56 -17.03 -6.22
CA LEU A 72 -2.24 -17.02 -7.64
C LEU A 72 -2.78 -18.29 -8.29
N VAL A 73 -3.70 -18.13 -9.23
CA VAL A 73 -4.05 -19.23 -10.15
C VAL A 73 -3.01 -19.25 -11.25
N VAL A 74 -2.32 -20.38 -11.41
CA VAL A 74 -1.23 -20.53 -12.35
C VAL A 74 -1.44 -21.70 -13.27
N HIS A 75 -0.93 -21.58 -14.49
CA HIS A 75 -0.81 -22.70 -15.44
C HIS A 75 0.65 -23.10 -15.55
N ALA A 76 0.96 -24.34 -15.16
CA ALA A 76 2.30 -24.92 -15.28
C ALA A 76 2.39 -25.77 -16.53
N LYS A 77 3.47 -25.62 -17.32
CA LYS A 77 3.74 -26.39 -18.53
C LYS A 77 5.20 -26.86 -18.53
N GLU A 78 5.42 -28.13 -18.75
CA GLU A 78 6.75 -28.70 -18.90
C GLU A 78 7.32 -28.39 -20.28
N LYS A 79 8.56 -27.85 -20.33
CA LYS A 79 9.22 -27.40 -21.57
C LYS A 79 9.61 -28.52 -22.51
N LYS A 80 9.97 -29.69 -21.96
CA LYS A 80 10.48 -30.85 -22.73
C LYS A 80 9.46 -31.90 -23.01
N SER A 81 8.20 -31.71 -22.65
CA SER A 81 7.14 -32.66 -22.91
C SER A 81 6.68 -32.58 -24.36
N LEU A 82 6.88 -33.68 -25.09
CA LEU A 82 6.40 -33.87 -26.49
C LEU A 82 4.87 -33.75 -26.62
N PHE A 83 4.15 -33.97 -25.52
CA PHE A 83 2.68 -33.96 -25.50
C PHE A 83 2.10 -32.71 -24.77
N GLY A 84 2.96 -31.75 -24.37
CA GLY A 84 2.51 -30.52 -23.78
C GLY A 84 1.75 -30.66 -22.46
N PHE A 85 2.13 -31.64 -21.63
CA PHE A 85 1.49 -31.84 -20.34
C PHE A 85 1.61 -30.54 -19.52
N GLY A 86 0.46 -30.00 -19.16
CA GLY A 86 0.32 -28.84 -18.34
C GLY A 86 -0.88 -29.00 -17.40
N GLY A 87 -0.98 -28.14 -16.41
CA GLY A 87 -2.10 -28.16 -15.49
C GLY A 87 -2.21 -26.85 -14.72
N GLU A 88 -3.36 -26.67 -14.12
CA GLU A 88 -3.62 -25.52 -13.27
C GLU A 88 -3.36 -25.88 -11.80
N ALA A 89 -2.89 -24.89 -11.07
CA ALA A 89 -2.70 -24.98 -9.64
C ALA A 89 -2.97 -23.62 -9.01
N THR A 90 -3.34 -23.61 -7.74
CA THR A 90 -3.41 -22.39 -6.94
C THR A 90 -2.22 -22.33 -5.99
N VAL A 91 -1.47 -21.25 -6.05
CA VAL A 91 -0.36 -20.97 -5.13
C VAL A 91 -0.85 -19.95 -4.12
N HIS A 92 -0.83 -20.36 -2.86
CA HIS A 92 -1.15 -19.50 -1.74
C HIS A 92 0.14 -19.00 -1.09
N ILE A 93 0.21 -17.71 -0.87
CA ILE A 93 1.37 -17.02 -0.32
C ILE A 93 0.90 -16.17 0.86
N TRP A 94 1.34 -16.53 2.06
CA TRP A 94 1.12 -15.72 3.26
C TRP A 94 2.35 -14.92 3.56
N GLY A 95 2.16 -13.66 3.95
CA GLY A 95 3.26 -12.81 4.39
C GLY A 95 2.79 -11.69 5.28
N LYS A 96 3.65 -11.25 6.19
CA LYS A 96 3.40 -10.05 6.98
C LYS A 96 3.71 -8.81 6.16
N PRO A 97 2.75 -7.89 6.01
CA PRO A 97 3.00 -6.65 5.30
C PRO A 97 3.88 -5.73 6.14
N VAL A 98 4.88 -5.16 5.52
CA VAL A 98 5.79 -4.16 6.11
C VAL A 98 5.90 -2.98 5.17
N LEU A 99 5.69 -1.78 5.69
CA LEU A 99 5.86 -0.54 4.94
C LEU A 99 7.35 -0.15 4.91
N ASP A 100 7.91 -0.05 3.72
CA ASP A 100 9.17 0.64 3.50
C ASP A 100 8.87 2.13 3.31
N GLN A 101 9.04 2.90 4.38
CA GLN A 101 8.73 4.33 4.38
C GLN A 101 9.64 5.12 3.44
N ALA A 102 10.89 4.71 3.25
CA ALA A 102 11.84 5.40 2.37
C ALA A 102 11.48 5.22 0.90
N GLN A 103 11.07 4.02 0.53
CA GLN A 103 10.69 3.66 -0.84
C GLN A 103 9.20 3.89 -1.12
N GLN A 104 8.40 4.10 -0.08
CA GLN A 104 6.93 4.18 -0.15
C GLN A 104 6.34 2.92 -0.80
N THR A 105 6.82 1.77 -0.37
CA THR A 105 6.41 0.47 -0.90
C THR A 105 5.99 -0.47 0.21
N LEU A 106 5.04 -1.35 -0.10
CA LEU A 106 4.64 -2.45 0.78
C LEU A 106 5.41 -3.70 0.38
N ARG A 107 6.10 -4.29 1.34
CA ARG A 107 6.79 -5.58 1.19
C ARG A 107 6.13 -6.64 2.05
N LEU A 108 6.26 -7.89 1.62
CA LEU A 108 5.89 -9.02 2.45
C LEU A 108 7.14 -9.63 3.09
N THR A 109 7.06 -9.88 4.39
CA THR A 109 8.06 -10.61 5.17
C THR A 109 7.45 -11.90 5.72
N ASP A 110 8.25 -12.79 6.29
CA ASP A 110 7.81 -14.09 6.86
C ASP A 110 6.94 -14.88 5.86
N ILE A 111 7.41 -14.97 4.61
CA ILE A 111 6.67 -15.56 3.51
C ILE A 111 6.56 -17.07 3.69
N GLN A 112 5.32 -17.56 3.64
CA GLN A 112 4.98 -18.99 3.58
C GLN A 112 4.23 -19.26 2.28
N LEU A 113 4.53 -20.41 1.65
CA LEU A 113 3.86 -20.83 0.44
C LEU A 113 3.22 -22.20 0.64
N ALA A 114 2.02 -22.35 0.07
CA ALA A 114 1.40 -23.64 -0.17
C ALA A 114 0.88 -23.70 -1.61
N VAL A 115 0.90 -24.89 -2.19
CA VAL A 115 0.39 -25.13 -3.53
C VAL A 115 -0.76 -26.13 -3.44
N GLU A 116 -1.92 -25.71 -3.90
CA GLU A 116 -3.07 -26.56 -4.11
C GLU A 116 -3.16 -26.91 -5.60
N SER A 117 -3.17 -28.18 -5.91
CA SER A 117 -3.33 -28.67 -7.27
C SER A 117 -4.48 -29.67 -7.29
N GLU A 118 -5.45 -29.45 -8.17
CA GLU A 118 -6.53 -30.42 -8.39
C GLU A 118 -6.01 -31.77 -8.94
N ALA A 119 -4.86 -31.73 -9.62
CA ALA A 119 -4.14 -32.92 -10.06
C ALA A 119 -3.31 -33.52 -8.92
N ALA A 120 -3.99 -34.01 -7.88
CA ALA A 120 -3.36 -34.53 -6.66
C ALA A 120 -2.42 -35.74 -6.89
N PHE A 121 -2.43 -36.36 -8.06
CA PHE A 121 -1.69 -37.58 -8.36
C PHE A 121 -1.03 -37.52 -9.74
N GLY A 122 0.24 -37.04 -9.81
CA GLY A 122 0.99 -37.17 -11.05
C GLY A 122 2.20 -36.27 -11.16
N VAL A 123 2.81 -36.26 -12.34
CA VAL A 123 4.01 -35.48 -12.73
C VAL A 123 3.87 -33.98 -12.45
N LEU A 124 2.63 -33.44 -12.51
CA LEU A 124 2.32 -32.03 -12.20
C LEU A 124 2.59 -31.63 -10.75
N GLY A 125 2.34 -32.51 -9.78
CA GLY A 125 2.66 -32.22 -8.38
C GLY A 125 4.17 -32.10 -8.12
N ALA A 126 4.99 -32.81 -8.87
CA ALA A 126 6.46 -32.71 -8.82
C ALA A 126 6.94 -31.39 -9.52
N ALA A 127 6.34 -31.06 -10.68
CA ALA A 127 6.65 -29.86 -11.42
C ALA A 127 6.25 -28.59 -10.65
N ALA A 128 5.05 -28.57 -10.04
CA ALA A 128 4.60 -27.46 -9.20
C ALA A 128 5.52 -27.27 -7.98
N ARG A 129 5.94 -28.35 -7.34
CA ARG A 129 6.90 -28.29 -6.22
C ARG A 129 8.28 -27.79 -6.65
N ALA A 130 8.75 -28.12 -7.84
CA ALA A 130 10.03 -27.64 -8.36
C ALA A 130 10.04 -26.13 -8.64
N VAL A 131 8.87 -25.53 -8.90
CA VAL A 131 8.73 -24.10 -9.21
C VAL A 131 8.57 -23.26 -7.94
N VAL A 132 8.07 -23.84 -6.85
CA VAL A 132 7.87 -23.11 -5.57
C VAL A 132 9.12 -22.30 -5.14
N PRO A 133 10.35 -22.82 -5.15
CA PRO A 133 11.52 -22.04 -4.77
C PRO A 133 11.81 -20.85 -5.70
N HIS A 134 11.51 -20.98 -7.00
CA HIS A 134 11.69 -19.90 -7.97
C HIS A 134 10.64 -18.81 -7.79
N LEU A 135 9.37 -19.19 -7.59
CA LEU A 135 8.28 -18.26 -7.23
C LEU A 135 8.57 -17.58 -5.91
N GLN A 136 9.02 -18.33 -4.90
CA GLN A 136 9.38 -17.77 -3.60
C GLN A 136 10.47 -16.72 -3.72
N ARG A 137 11.54 -16.99 -4.47
CA ARG A 137 12.62 -16.04 -4.71
C ARG A 137 12.13 -14.82 -5.48
N ALA A 138 11.41 -15.02 -6.58
CA ALA A 138 10.86 -13.93 -7.38
C ALA A 138 9.92 -13.03 -6.57
N LEU A 139 9.12 -13.63 -5.67
CA LEU A 139 8.23 -12.90 -4.77
C LEU A 139 9.01 -12.18 -3.67
N MET A 140 10.03 -12.78 -3.08
CA MET A 140 10.89 -12.09 -2.10
C MET A 140 11.61 -10.88 -2.70
N GLU A 141 12.01 -10.96 -3.95
CA GLU A 141 12.73 -9.88 -4.65
C GLU A 141 11.79 -8.84 -5.27
N LYS A 142 10.62 -9.26 -5.75
CA LYS A 142 9.73 -8.43 -6.57
C LYS A 142 8.33 -8.22 -6.00
N ALA A 143 7.94 -8.89 -4.91
CA ALA A 143 6.63 -8.71 -4.28
C ALA A 143 6.59 -7.40 -3.48
N THR A 144 6.75 -6.31 -4.21
CA THR A 144 6.69 -4.96 -3.68
C THR A 144 5.50 -4.26 -4.33
N ILE A 145 4.55 -3.82 -3.53
CA ILE A 145 3.44 -3.02 -4.01
C ILE A 145 3.84 -1.56 -3.91
N ASP A 146 3.87 -0.86 -5.04
CA ASP A 146 4.12 0.59 -5.05
C ASP A 146 2.90 1.32 -4.50
N LEU A 147 3.09 2.01 -3.38
CA LEU A 147 2.05 2.79 -2.72
C LEU A 147 2.10 4.28 -3.08
N LYS A 148 3.04 4.74 -3.92
CA LYS A 148 3.15 6.13 -4.36
C LYS A 148 1.87 6.68 -5.00
N PRO A 149 1.12 5.92 -5.83
CA PRO A 149 -0.16 6.39 -6.37
C PRO A 149 -1.17 6.75 -5.29
N PHE A 150 -1.19 5.98 -4.18
CA PHE A 150 -2.07 6.25 -3.04
C PHE A 150 -1.62 7.49 -2.26
N ALA A 151 -0.31 7.68 -2.07
CA ALA A 151 0.25 8.89 -1.47
C ALA A 151 -0.11 10.15 -2.28
N THR A 152 -0.01 10.08 -3.60
CA THR A 152 -0.38 11.19 -4.50
C THR A 152 -1.88 11.53 -4.39
N ASN A 153 -2.75 10.53 -4.32
CA ASN A 153 -4.18 10.74 -4.15
C ASN A 153 -4.51 11.33 -2.78
N ALA A 154 -3.81 10.89 -1.72
CA ALA A 154 -3.93 11.48 -0.39
C ALA A 154 -3.53 12.94 -0.40
N GLN A 155 -2.41 13.29 -1.01
CA GLN A 155 -1.92 14.66 -1.14
C GLN A 155 -2.97 15.57 -1.78
N LYS A 156 -3.60 15.13 -2.87
CA LYS A 156 -4.68 15.89 -3.53
C LYS A 156 -5.87 16.11 -2.60
N LYS A 157 -6.31 15.08 -1.87
CA LYS A 157 -7.44 15.18 -0.92
C LYS A 157 -7.12 16.12 0.23
N ILE A 158 -5.91 16.04 0.80
CA ILE A 158 -5.46 16.90 1.89
C ILE A 158 -5.35 18.35 1.39
N ALA A 159 -4.76 18.59 0.23
CA ALA A 159 -4.66 19.91 -0.36
C ALA A 159 -6.05 20.54 -0.61
N ALA A 160 -7.01 19.76 -1.08
CA ALA A 160 -8.40 20.22 -1.26
C ALA A 160 -9.06 20.57 0.07
N ALA A 161 -8.89 19.75 1.10
CA ALA A 161 -9.42 20.02 2.44
C ALA A 161 -8.82 21.29 3.04
N ILE A 162 -7.50 21.50 2.91
CA ILE A 162 -6.84 22.73 3.37
C ILE A 162 -7.34 23.96 2.63
N ALA A 163 -7.53 23.88 1.31
CA ALA A 163 -8.07 24.97 0.52
C ALA A 163 -9.49 25.38 0.99
N GLU A 164 -10.25 24.42 1.50
CA GLU A 164 -11.57 24.70 2.08
C GLU A 164 -11.48 25.40 3.43
N PHE A 165 -10.51 25.07 4.28
CA PHE A 165 -10.23 25.75 5.53
C PHE A 165 -9.65 27.17 5.36
N GLN A 166 -9.05 27.47 4.22
CA GLN A 166 -8.47 28.80 3.94
C GLN A 166 -9.52 29.87 3.59
N LYS A 167 -10.81 29.50 3.51
CA LYS A 167 -11.88 30.46 3.29
C LYS A 167 -12.00 31.38 4.49
N ASN A 168 -11.94 32.72 4.23
CA ASN A 168 -12.17 33.71 5.26
C ASN A 168 -13.61 33.62 5.77
N GLU A 169 -13.79 33.19 6.99
CA GLU A 169 -15.07 33.24 7.67
C GLU A 169 -14.92 34.13 8.94
N ASP A 170 -15.84 35.06 9.10
CA ASP A 170 -16.00 35.87 10.32
C ASP A 170 -14.77 36.64 10.83
N GLY A 171 -13.90 37.13 9.95
CA GLY A 171 -12.73 37.90 10.33
C GLY A 171 -11.54 37.09 10.82
N VAL A 172 -11.57 35.76 10.60
CA VAL A 172 -10.44 34.86 10.85
C VAL A 172 -9.98 34.28 9.51
N ARG A 173 -8.69 34.39 9.23
CA ARG A 173 -8.04 33.76 8.07
C ARG A 173 -7.07 32.72 8.56
N VAL A 174 -7.23 31.51 8.11
CA VAL A 174 -6.29 30.40 8.35
C VAL A 174 -5.46 30.20 7.09
N ALA A 175 -4.14 30.28 7.22
CA ALA A 175 -3.20 29.89 6.17
C ALA A 175 -2.48 28.62 6.63
N ALA A 176 -2.64 27.54 5.87
CA ALA A 176 -1.96 26.28 6.13
C ALA A 176 -1.14 25.87 4.91
N GLU A 177 0.05 25.35 5.16
CA GLU A 177 0.96 24.87 4.14
C GLU A 177 1.47 23.47 4.54
N ILE A 178 1.37 22.50 3.61
CA ILE A 178 1.98 21.17 3.80
C ILE A 178 3.39 21.22 3.28
N THR A 179 4.34 20.92 4.15
CA THR A 179 5.77 20.88 3.84
C THR A 179 6.23 19.48 3.48
N SER A 180 5.59 18.43 4.04
CA SER A 180 5.87 17.04 3.69
C SER A 180 4.63 16.16 3.77
N LEU A 181 4.61 15.13 2.92
CA LEU A 181 3.64 14.03 2.98
C LEU A 181 4.38 12.72 2.79
N ARG A 182 4.16 11.78 3.71
CA ARG A 182 4.77 10.45 3.66
C ARG A 182 3.79 9.41 4.17
N LEU A 183 3.92 8.18 3.70
CA LEU A 183 3.22 7.05 4.31
C LEU A 183 4.00 6.67 5.58
N ALA A 184 3.31 6.64 6.69
CA ALA A 184 3.92 6.48 8.02
C ALA A 184 3.69 5.09 8.60
N ASP A 185 2.53 4.49 8.34
CA ASP A 185 2.16 3.20 8.91
C ASP A 185 1.12 2.48 8.06
N ILE A 186 0.94 1.19 8.30
CA ILE A 186 -0.08 0.34 7.70
C ILE A 186 -0.77 -0.49 8.75
N ALA A 187 -2.07 -0.67 8.58
CA ALA A 187 -2.89 -1.63 9.30
C ALA A 187 -3.86 -2.29 8.31
N PHE A 188 -4.51 -3.37 8.67
CA PHE A 188 -5.55 -3.95 7.84
C PHE A 188 -6.59 -4.68 8.68
N ASP A 189 -7.78 -4.77 8.14
CA ASP A 189 -8.87 -5.60 8.64
C ASP A 189 -9.21 -6.69 7.60
N SER A 190 -10.35 -7.34 7.73
CA SER A 190 -10.76 -8.41 6.81
C SER A 190 -11.12 -7.94 5.40
N LYS A 191 -11.27 -6.63 5.15
CA LYS A 191 -11.77 -6.06 3.88
C LYS A 191 -10.84 -5.04 3.27
N THR A 192 -10.08 -4.31 4.10
CA THR A 192 -9.32 -3.14 3.68
C THR A 192 -7.90 -3.16 4.24
N LEU A 193 -6.97 -2.70 3.42
CA LEU A 193 -5.66 -2.24 3.86
C LEU A 193 -5.77 -0.75 4.17
N ARG A 194 -5.45 -0.38 5.41
CA ARG A 194 -5.38 1.01 5.85
C ARG A 194 -3.94 1.49 5.80
N VAL A 195 -3.70 2.52 5.02
CA VAL A 195 -2.41 3.18 4.94
C VAL A 195 -2.54 4.51 5.67
N ILE A 196 -1.64 4.80 6.61
CA ILE A 196 -1.61 6.07 7.33
C ILE A 196 -0.62 7.00 6.65
N ALA A 197 -1.13 8.08 6.06
CA ALA A 197 -0.32 9.15 5.53
C ALA A 197 -0.09 10.19 6.62
N ALA A 198 1.18 10.53 6.91
CA ALA A 198 1.55 11.64 7.77
C ALA A 198 1.81 12.87 6.92
N ALA A 199 1.08 13.95 7.19
CA ALA A 199 1.27 15.25 6.60
C ALA A 199 1.85 16.19 7.66
N ASP A 200 3.03 16.74 7.41
CA ASP A 200 3.64 17.76 8.26
C ASP A 200 3.52 19.12 7.55
N GLY A 201 3.32 20.16 8.32
CA GLY A 201 3.10 21.47 7.76
C GLY A 201 3.14 22.61 8.78
N THR A 202 2.74 23.79 8.34
CA THR A 202 2.61 24.97 9.18
C THR A 202 1.19 25.51 9.09
N ILE A 203 0.69 26.00 10.20
CA ILE A 203 -0.59 26.72 10.27
C ILE A 203 -0.35 28.09 10.86
N ASN A 204 -0.87 29.12 10.18
CA ASN A 204 -0.92 30.50 10.66
C ASN A 204 -2.37 30.92 10.72
N VAL A 205 -2.76 31.49 11.84
CA VAL A 205 -4.11 32.07 12.05
C VAL A 205 -3.97 33.59 12.11
N TYR A 206 -4.65 34.29 11.22
CA TYR A 206 -4.71 35.73 11.18
C TYR A 206 -6.10 36.20 11.61
N ILE A 207 -6.16 37.05 12.62
CA ILE A 207 -7.40 37.71 13.00
C ILE A 207 -7.43 39.02 12.22
N THR A 208 -8.35 39.10 11.24
CA THR A 208 -8.47 40.25 10.34
C THR A 208 -9.49 41.27 10.83
N GLN A 209 -10.41 40.86 11.71
CA GLN A 209 -11.43 41.73 12.27
C GLN A 209 -11.80 41.26 13.68
N LEU A 210 -11.60 42.13 14.67
CA LEU A 210 -12.19 41.95 16.00
C LEU A 210 -13.59 42.56 15.94
N ARG A 211 -14.63 41.72 16.01
CA ARG A 211 -15.99 42.23 16.23
C ARG A 211 -15.97 42.90 17.60
N GLY A 212 -16.22 44.21 17.63
CA GLY A 212 -16.21 45.01 18.83
C GLY A 212 -17.16 44.42 19.89
N PHE A 213 -16.69 44.48 21.13
CA PHE A 213 -17.49 44.27 22.32
C PHE A 213 -18.41 45.48 22.51
#